data_9cc9506ada4255e53ca6f07bf493b3a0
#
_entry.id   9cc9506ada4255e53ca6f07bf493b3a0
#
_cell.length_a   1.000
_cell.length_b   1.000
_cell.length_c   1.000
_cell.angle_alpha   90.00
_cell.angle_beta   90.00
_cell.angle_gamma   90.00
#
_symmetry.space_group_name_H-M   'P 1'
#
loop_
_entity.id
_entity.type
_entity.pdbx_description
1 polymer ?
#
loop_
_entity_poly.entity_id
_entity_poly.type
_entity_poly.pdbx_seq_one_letter_code
_entity_poly.pdbx_strand_id
1 'polypeptide(L)' 'MAKYFFEFKKKVVLAYLNGEGGYRYLSKTYGVPAQRSIEQWVHNYQSY' A
#
# COMPACT_ATOMS: atom_id res chain seq x y z
N MET A 1 -6.24 6.95 15.47
CA MET A 1 -6.14 6.34 14.52
C MET A 1 -5.42 6.76 13.27
N ALA A 2 -5.05 8.02 13.18
CA ALA A 2 -4.21 8.44 12.06
C ALA A 2 -2.91 7.65 12.05
N LYS A 3 -2.39 7.40 13.22
CA LYS A 3 -1.16 6.64 13.38
C LYS A 3 -1.32 5.22 12.84
N TYR A 4 -2.44 4.60 13.19
CA TYR A 4 -2.71 3.24 12.74
C TYR A 4 -2.84 3.20 11.21
N PHE A 5 -3.54 4.17 10.67
CA PHE A 5 -3.74 4.25 9.23
C PHE A 5 -2.42 4.44 8.49
N PHE A 6 -1.56 5.27 9.04
CA PHE A 6 -0.26 5.53 8.43
C PHE A 6 0.60 4.25 8.41
N GLU A 7 0.61 3.53 9.51
CA GLU A 7 1.41 2.31 9.59
C GLU A 7 0.88 1.25 8.64
N PHE A 8 -0.43 1.21 8.46
CA PHE A 8 -1.03 0.27 7.54
C PHE A 8 -0.62 0.58 6.10
N LYS A 9 -0.66 1.84 5.72
CA LYS A 9 -0.26 2.25 4.39
C LYS A 9 1.21 1.91 4.14
N LYS A 10 2.04 2.19 5.12
CA LYS A 10 3.46 1.91 5.00
C LYS A 10 3.71 0.42 4.82
N LYS A 11 2.98 -0.39 5.55
CA LYS A 11 3.12 -1.84 5.45
C LYS A 11 2.79 -2.32 4.04
N VAL A 12 1.71 -1.81 3.47
CA VAL A 12 1.31 -2.20 2.13
C VAL A 12 2.34 -1.75 1.10
N VAL A 13 2.83 -0.53 1.24
CA VAL A 13 3.82 -0.01 0.32
C VAL A 13 5.10 -0.83 0.35
N LEU A 14 5.56 -1.16 1.54
CA LEU A 14 6.77 -1.95 1.69
C LEU A 14 6.59 -3.34 1.10
N ALA A 15 5.41 -3.91 1.24
CA ALA A 15 5.12 -5.21 0.65
C ALA A 15 5.24 -5.12 -0.87
N TYR A 16 4.74 -4.05 -1.44
CA TYR A 16 4.82 -3.85 -2.88
C TYR A 16 6.27 -3.71 -3.34
N LEU A 17 7.04 -2.90 -2.64
CA LEU A 17 8.44 -2.67 -2.99
C LEU A 17 9.27 -3.92 -2.78
N ASN A 18 8.86 -4.76 -1.87
CA ASN A 18 9.56 -6.00 -1.58
C ASN A 18 9.22 -7.09 -2.60
N GLY A 19 8.30 -6.81 -3.51
CA GLY A 19 7.98 -7.76 -4.58
C GLY A 19 7.00 -8.85 -4.18
N GLU A 20 6.19 -8.62 -3.15
CA GLU A 20 5.22 -9.62 -2.72
C GLU A 20 4.10 -9.80 -3.73
N GLY A 21 3.80 -8.76 -4.50
CA GLY A 21 2.74 -8.84 -5.47
C GLY A 21 2.44 -7.47 -6.07
N GLY A 22 1.52 -7.45 -7.01
CA GLY A 22 1.12 -6.20 -7.62
C GLY A 22 0.03 -5.49 -6.83
N TYR A 23 -0.43 -4.38 -7.36
CA TYR A 23 -1.47 -3.60 -6.71
C TYR A 23 -2.72 -4.42 -6.45
N ARG A 24 -3.11 -5.21 -7.45
CA ARG A 24 -4.32 -6.02 -7.34
C ARG A 24 -4.18 -7.07 -6.24
N TYR A 25 -3.04 -7.71 -6.20
CA TYR A 25 -2.79 -8.73 -5.20
C TYR A 25 -2.82 -8.15 -3.80
N LEU A 26 -2.15 -7.01 -3.62
CA LEU A 26 -2.08 -6.38 -2.31
C LEU A 26 -3.43 -5.84 -1.87
N SER A 27 -4.19 -5.33 -2.83
CA SER A 27 -5.53 -4.84 -2.54
C SER A 27 -6.37 -5.96 -1.95
N LYS A 28 -6.28 -7.14 -2.52
CA LYS A 28 -7.04 -8.28 -2.05
C LYS A 28 -6.49 -8.82 -0.74
N THR A 29 -5.18 -8.90 -0.64
CA THR A 29 -4.54 -9.48 0.54
C THR A 29 -4.72 -8.62 1.78
N TYR A 30 -4.62 -7.32 1.63
CA TYR A 30 -4.71 -6.41 2.77
C TYR A 30 -6.09 -5.77 2.93
N GLY A 31 -7.03 -6.15 2.09
CA GLY A 31 -8.39 -5.65 2.23
C GLY A 31 -8.56 -4.19 1.82
N VAL A 32 -7.74 -3.72 0.91
CA VAL A 32 -7.88 -2.36 0.40
C VAL A 32 -8.92 -2.36 -0.71
N PRO A 33 -9.99 -1.58 -0.59
CA PRO A 33 -11.09 -1.63 -1.55
C PRO A 33 -10.72 -1.18 -2.96
N ALA A 34 -9.73 -0.31 -3.08
CA ALA A 34 -9.34 0.20 -4.40
C ALA A 34 -7.84 0.04 -4.60
N GLN A 35 -7.45 -0.70 -5.63
CA GLN A 35 -6.04 -0.89 -5.90
C GLN A 35 -5.37 0.44 -6.28
N ARG A 36 -6.13 1.39 -6.78
CA ARG A 36 -5.60 2.71 -7.10
C ARG A 36 -5.06 3.41 -5.86
N SER A 37 -5.65 3.14 -4.70
CA SER A 37 -5.17 3.71 -3.46
C SER A 37 -3.74 3.25 -3.18
N ILE A 38 -3.47 1.98 -3.41
CA ILE A 38 -2.13 1.44 -3.18
C ILE A 38 -1.14 2.08 -4.14
N GLU A 39 -1.55 2.25 -5.38
CA GLU A 39 -0.69 2.89 -6.38
C GLU A 39 -0.32 4.30 -5.94
N GLN A 40 -1.29 5.03 -5.42
CA GLN A 40 -1.06 6.38 -4.94
C GLN A 40 -0.14 6.39 -3.73
N TRP A 41 -0.33 5.46 -2.82
CA TRP A 41 0.51 5.37 -1.64
C TRP A 41 1.95 5.08 -2.01
N VAL A 42 2.17 4.17 -2.94
CA VAL A 42 3.51 3.83 -3.39
C VAL A 42 4.15 5.04 -4.06
N HIS A 43 3.39 5.73 -4.89
CA HIS A 43 3.89 6.90 -5.58
C HIS A 43 4.31 7.99 -4.59
N ASN A 44 3.48 8.25 -3.60
CA ASN A 44 3.78 9.25 -2.59
C ASN A 44 5.01 8.86 -1.78
N TYR A 45 5.12 7.60 -1.47
CA TYR A 45 6.23 7.12 -0.67
C TYR A 45 7.56 7.30 -1.42
N GLN A 46 7.55 6.98 -2.70
CA GLN A 46 8.76 7.08 -3.50
C GLN A 46 9.12 8.52 -3.84
N SER A 47 8.15 9.40 -3.88
CA SER A 47 8.39 10.80 -4.16
C SER A 47 9.01 11.52 -2.97
N TYR A 48 8.93 10.94 -1.84
CA TYR A 48 9.42 11.53 -0.60
C TYR A 48 10.91 11.22 -0.40
#